data_e1c10885ee3e5bdcc60555ae291ed5a1
#
_entry.id   e1c10885ee3e5bdcc60555ae291ed5a1
#
_cell.length_a   1.000
_cell.length_b   1.000
_cell.length_c   1.000
_cell.angle_alpha   90.00
_cell.angle_beta   90.00
_cell.angle_gamma   90.00
#
_symmetry.space_group_name_H-M   'P 1'
#
loop_
_entity.id
_entity.type
_entity.pdbx_description
1 polymer ?
#
loop_
_entity_poly.entity_id
_entity_poly.type
_entity_poly.pdbx_seq_one_letter_code
_entity_poly.pdbx_strand_id
1 'polypeptide(L)'
;MEANEPKKEQNTEEMDVMKQFMELLGQQGMKEQSQDFMEVLQYIAGMQLQLSAMVDELQGVRKQLERMQESQPKAAESQLLDKVSYLQEKVSSLAERLSELKDHLIDTAAQAVTAFKEKGREEMNRVLQKGISGVQSVLSGCREKMVDVLTSYEKTANQIDSIGDEFKQIGNSVANVGRLL
;
A
#
# COMPACT_ATOMS: atom_id res chain seq x y z
N MET A 1 25.56 18.25 -0.21
CA MET A 1 24.55 18.37 0.83
C MET A 1 23.38 19.18 0.29
N GLU A 2 22.58 18.61 -0.60
CA GLU A 2 21.36 19.28 -1.11
C GLU A 2 20.57 18.25 -1.94
N ALA A 3 19.73 17.45 -1.29
CA ALA A 3 18.78 16.57 -1.99
C ALA A 3 17.59 16.18 -1.11
N ASN A 4 17.02 17.12 -0.33
CA ASN A 4 15.87 16.81 0.53
C ASN A 4 14.74 17.86 0.48
N GLU A 5 14.78 18.83 -0.43
CA GLU A 5 13.76 19.88 -0.53
C GLU A 5 12.49 19.52 -1.31
N PRO A 6 12.51 18.76 -2.43
CA PRO A 6 11.29 18.54 -3.21
C PRO A 6 10.21 17.71 -2.49
N LYS A 7 10.60 16.79 -1.61
CA LYS A 7 9.63 15.98 -0.86
C LYS A 7 8.89 16.73 0.26
N LYS A 8 9.49 17.75 0.83
CA LYS A 8 8.85 18.58 1.88
C LYS A 8 7.83 19.54 1.31
N GLU A 9 8.12 20.18 0.20
CA GLU A 9 7.19 21.10 -0.46
C GLU A 9 5.96 20.36 -1.01
N GLN A 10 6.18 19.21 -1.66
CA GLN A 10 5.10 18.39 -2.20
C GLN A 10 4.15 17.88 -1.11
N ASN A 11 4.68 17.47 0.04
CA ASN A 11 3.88 17.00 1.18
C ASN A 11 3.07 18.16 1.82
N THR A 12 3.59 19.38 1.80
CA THR A 12 2.89 20.57 2.30
C THR A 12 1.74 20.97 1.39
N GLU A 13 1.96 20.95 0.08
CA GLU A 13 0.91 21.24 -0.92
C GLU A 13 -0.23 20.20 -0.87
N GLU A 14 0.09 18.93 -0.76
CA GLU A 14 -0.89 17.85 -0.60
C GLU A 14 -1.73 18.02 0.67
N MET A 15 -1.12 18.38 1.79
CA MET A 15 -1.81 18.66 3.04
C MET A 15 -2.75 19.85 2.93
N ASP A 16 -2.34 20.91 2.24
CA ASP A 16 -3.16 22.10 2.05
C ASP A 16 -4.37 21.81 1.15
N VAL A 17 -4.19 21.05 0.08
CA VAL A 17 -5.28 20.60 -0.80
C VAL A 17 -6.29 19.74 -0.02
N MET A 18 -5.82 18.80 0.76
CA MET A 18 -6.68 17.92 1.57
C MET A 18 -7.46 18.71 2.62
N LYS A 19 -6.82 19.67 3.27
CA LYS A 19 -7.47 20.55 4.24
C LYS A 19 -8.60 21.38 3.60
N GLN A 20 -8.32 22.04 2.48
CA GLN A 20 -9.32 22.81 1.74
C GLN A 20 -10.49 21.93 1.29
N PHE A 21 -10.20 20.74 0.80
CA PHE A 21 -11.20 19.78 0.35
C PHE A 21 -12.11 19.33 1.49
N MET A 22 -11.55 18.94 2.63
CA MET A 22 -12.32 18.51 3.79
C MET A 22 -13.16 19.64 4.39
N GLU A 23 -12.63 20.85 4.46
CA GLU A 23 -13.38 22.04 4.88
C GLU A 23 -14.57 22.31 3.95
N LEU A 24 -14.36 22.22 2.64
CA LEU A 24 -15.40 22.41 1.64
C LEU A 24 -16.52 21.36 1.77
N LEU A 25 -16.18 20.09 1.92
CA LEU A 25 -17.16 19.02 2.14
C LEU A 25 -17.97 19.26 3.41
N GLY A 26 -17.33 19.71 4.48
CA GLY A 26 -17.98 20.07 5.74
C GLY A 26 -18.96 21.24 5.57
N GLN A 27 -18.55 22.30 4.88
CA GLN A 27 -19.39 23.48 4.59
C GLN A 27 -20.59 23.14 3.72
N GLN A 28 -20.43 22.21 2.78
CA GLN A 28 -21.51 21.76 1.89
C GLN A 28 -22.40 20.67 2.48
N GLY A 29 -22.12 20.20 3.69
CA GLY A 29 -22.89 19.14 4.34
C GLY A 29 -22.76 17.78 3.67
N MET A 30 -21.69 17.54 2.91
CA MET A 30 -21.41 16.30 2.16
C MET A 30 -20.70 15.26 3.03
N LYS A 31 -21.37 14.81 4.08
CA LYS A 31 -20.81 13.87 5.07
C LYS A 31 -20.54 12.49 4.50
N GLU A 32 -21.44 11.96 3.68
CA GLU A 32 -21.26 10.63 3.06
C GLU A 32 -20.03 10.63 2.14
N GLN A 33 -19.90 11.62 1.29
CA GLN A 33 -18.76 11.74 0.39
C GLN A 33 -17.43 11.92 1.13
N SER A 34 -17.46 12.67 2.23
CA SER A 34 -16.31 12.81 3.12
C SER A 34 -15.92 11.47 3.75
N GLN A 35 -16.91 10.72 4.24
CA GLN A 35 -16.70 9.41 4.84
C GLN A 35 -16.17 8.41 3.82
N ASP A 36 -16.79 8.29 2.66
CA ASP A 36 -16.37 7.38 1.58
C ASP A 36 -14.94 7.66 1.14
N PHE A 37 -14.60 8.93 0.97
CA PHE A 37 -13.24 9.35 0.60
C PHE A 37 -12.21 8.95 1.67
N MET A 38 -12.52 9.22 2.93
CA MET A 38 -11.63 8.90 4.06
C MET A 38 -11.48 7.40 4.26
N GLU A 39 -12.54 6.63 4.09
CA GLU A 39 -12.48 5.17 4.19
C GLU A 39 -11.56 4.56 3.14
N VAL A 40 -11.65 5.01 1.88
CA VAL A 40 -10.77 4.55 0.81
C VAL A 40 -9.32 4.95 1.09
N LEU A 41 -9.09 6.18 1.53
CA LEU A 41 -7.75 6.66 1.87
C LEU A 41 -7.12 5.87 3.03
N GLN A 42 -7.89 5.60 4.09
CA GLN A 42 -7.46 4.80 5.23
C GLN A 42 -7.18 3.34 4.84
N TYR A 43 -7.99 2.78 3.96
CA TYR A 43 -7.78 1.43 3.44
C TYR A 43 -6.46 1.32 2.67
N ILE A 44 -6.18 2.28 1.78
CA ILE A 44 -4.91 2.36 1.06
C ILE A 44 -3.74 2.49 2.04
N ALA A 45 -3.84 3.38 3.02
CA ALA A 45 -2.79 3.58 4.02
C ALA A 45 -2.53 2.32 4.86
N GLY A 46 -3.58 1.60 5.24
CA GLY A 46 -3.48 0.32 5.95
C GLY A 46 -2.75 -0.74 5.11
N MET A 47 -3.09 -0.88 3.84
CA MET A 47 -2.38 -1.79 2.93
C MET A 47 -0.92 -1.40 2.73
N GLN A 48 -0.62 -0.11 2.61
CA GLN A 48 0.76 0.38 2.49
C GLN A 48 1.61 0.03 3.71
N LEU A 49 1.07 0.17 4.92
CA LEU A 49 1.75 -0.22 6.15
C LEU A 49 2.05 -1.71 6.20
N GLN A 50 1.11 -2.54 5.80
CA GLN A 50 1.28 -4.00 5.75
C GLN A 50 2.36 -4.40 4.75
N LEU A 51 2.34 -3.82 3.55
CA LEU A 51 3.36 -4.08 2.53
C LEU A 51 4.75 -3.61 2.98
N SER A 52 4.85 -2.48 3.66
CA SER A 52 6.10 -2.00 4.24
C SER A 52 6.68 -2.97 5.27
N ALA A 53 5.84 -3.50 6.16
CA ALA A 53 6.24 -4.52 7.12
C ALA A 53 6.72 -5.82 6.42
N MET A 54 6.03 -6.24 5.36
CA MET A 54 6.45 -7.41 4.55
C MET A 54 7.79 -7.18 3.85
N VAL A 55 8.04 -5.99 3.32
CA VAL A 55 9.34 -5.63 2.72
C VAL A 55 10.47 -5.80 3.73
N ASP A 56 10.31 -5.27 4.93
CA ASP A 56 11.32 -5.34 5.98
C ASP A 56 11.60 -6.80 6.41
N GLU A 57 10.55 -7.61 6.57
CA GLU A 57 10.70 -9.02 6.92
C GLU A 57 11.35 -9.83 5.82
N LEU A 58 10.93 -9.67 4.57
CA LEU A 58 11.53 -10.35 3.42
C LEU A 58 13.01 -9.99 3.25
N GLN A 59 13.38 -8.76 3.53
CA GLN A 59 14.78 -8.33 3.51
C GLN A 59 15.58 -9.02 4.61
N GLY A 60 15.03 -9.17 5.80
CA GLY A 60 15.63 -9.90 6.91
C GLY A 60 15.83 -11.39 6.57
N VAL A 61 14.81 -12.03 6.05
CA VAL A 61 14.84 -13.43 5.59
C VAL A 61 15.89 -13.63 4.50
N ARG A 62 15.95 -12.75 3.52
CA ARG A 62 16.93 -12.81 2.45
C ARG A 62 18.36 -12.76 2.98
N LYS A 63 18.66 -11.85 3.89
CA LYS A 63 19.98 -11.74 4.51
C LYS A 63 20.39 -13.01 5.26
N GLN A 64 19.44 -13.63 5.97
CA GLN A 64 19.70 -14.87 6.68
C GLN A 64 19.96 -16.03 5.72
N LEU A 65 19.16 -16.17 4.66
CA LEU A 65 19.35 -17.21 3.64
C LEU A 65 20.68 -17.03 2.89
N GLU A 66 21.08 -15.82 2.60
CA GLU A 66 22.39 -15.51 1.98
C GLU A 66 23.54 -15.94 2.89
N ARG A 67 23.47 -15.68 4.20
CA ARG A 67 24.47 -16.13 5.18
C ARG A 67 24.55 -17.65 5.29
N MET A 68 23.39 -18.33 5.28
CA MET A 68 23.34 -19.80 5.30
C MET A 68 23.95 -20.39 4.04
N GLN A 69 23.71 -19.78 2.87
CA GLN A 69 24.25 -20.21 1.60
C GLN A 69 25.79 -20.05 1.54
N GLU A 70 26.34 -18.98 2.13
CA GLU A 70 27.79 -18.79 2.26
C GLU A 70 28.46 -19.86 3.13
N SER A 71 27.77 -20.31 4.20
CA SER A 71 28.27 -21.29 5.17
C SER A 71 28.18 -22.73 4.65
N GLN A 72 27.06 -23.08 4.03
CA GLN A 72 26.77 -24.43 3.49
C GLN A 72 25.80 -24.30 2.31
N PRO A 73 26.30 -24.17 1.07
CA PRO A 73 25.44 -24.02 -0.09
C PRO A 73 24.61 -25.27 -0.33
N LYS A 74 23.29 -25.14 -0.20
CA LYS A 74 22.29 -26.17 -0.51
C LYS A 74 21.35 -25.67 -1.59
N ALA A 75 20.90 -26.58 -2.47
CA ALA A 75 19.96 -26.26 -3.54
C ALA A 75 18.61 -25.73 -3.02
N ALA A 76 18.15 -26.21 -1.87
CA ALA A 76 16.91 -25.76 -1.24
C ALA A 76 16.94 -24.29 -0.82
N GLU A 77 18.07 -23.79 -0.32
CA GLU A 77 18.26 -22.38 0.08
C GLU A 77 18.29 -21.44 -1.13
N SER A 78 18.88 -21.88 -2.23
CA SER A 78 18.87 -21.14 -3.50
C SER A 78 17.46 -20.97 -4.05
N GLN A 79 16.62 -22.02 -3.99
CA GLN A 79 15.21 -21.96 -4.38
C GLN A 79 14.40 -21.03 -3.47
N LEU A 80 14.67 -21.00 -2.17
CA LEU A 80 14.03 -20.08 -1.24
C LEU A 80 14.44 -18.62 -1.49
N LEU A 81 15.69 -18.36 -1.82
CA LEU A 81 16.15 -17.02 -2.23
C LEU A 81 15.42 -16.52 -3.48
N ASP A 82 15.23 -17.39 -4.46
CA ASP A 82 14.46 -17.04 -5.67
C ASP A 82 13.01 -16.71 -5.35
N LYS A 83 12.38 -17.47 -4.47
CA LYS A 83 11.01 -17.20 -4.00
C LYS A 83 10.90 -15.91 -3.21
N VAL A 84 11.85 -15.63 -2.33
CA VAL A 84 11.91 -14.38 -1.56
C VAL A 84 12.10 -13.18 -2.50
N SER A 85 12.97 -13.28 -3.49
CA SER A 85 13.18 -12.24 -4.50
C SER A 85 11.91 -11.98 -5.32
N TYR A 86 11.20 -13.02 -5.71
CA TYR A 86 9.92 -12.92 -6.40
C TYR A 86 8.86 -12.19 -5.54
N LEU A 87 8.76 -12.56 -4.25
CA LEU A 87 7.84 -11.91 -3.33
C LEU A 87 8.20 -10.43 -3.11
N GLN A 88 9.48 -10.11 -2.96
CA GLN A 88 9.95 -8.72 -2.85
C GLN A 88 9.54 -7.88 -4.06
N GLU A 89 9.69 -8.40 -5.26
CA GLU A 89 9.27 -7.73 -6.49
C GLU A 89 7.76 -7.50 -6.53
N LYS A 90 6.95 -8.52 -6.18
CA LYS A 90 5.49 -8.41 -6.13
C LYS A 90 5.00 -7.42 -5.08
N VAL A 91 5.59 -7.44 -3.89
CA VAL A 91 5.26 -6.48 -2.81
C VAL A 91 5.62 -5.06 -3.21
N SER A 92 6.79 -4.85 -3.82
CA SER A 92 7.20 -3.54 -4.31
C SER A 92 6.27 -3.01 -5.40
N SER A 93 5.87 -3.84 -6.35
CA SER A 93 4.91 -3.49 -7.39
C SER A 93 3.55 -3.09 -6.84
N LEU A 94 3.04 -3.81 -5.83
CA LEU A 94 1.80 -3.45 -5.13
C LEU A 94 1.94 -2.13 -4.36
N ALA A 95 3.06 -1.91 -3.69
CA ALA A 95 3.33 -0.68 -2.96
C ALA A 95 3.34 0.55 -3.90
N GLU A 96 3.97 0.44 -5.06
CA GLU A 96 3.94 1.47 -6.10
C GLU A 96 2.51 1.74 -6.58
N ARG A 97 1.74 0.69 -6.85
CA ARG A 97 0.35 0.82 -7.29
C ARG A 97 -0.53 1.51 -6.25
N LEU A 98 -0.37 1.20 -4.97
CA LEU A 98 -1.10 1.87 -3.89
C LEU A 98 -0.69 3.34 -3.75
N SER A 99 0.58 3.67 -3.95
CA SER A 99 1.06 5.05 -3.98
C SER A 99 0.42 5.84 -5.12
N GLU A 100 0.33 5.28 -6.31
CA GLU A 100 -0.37 5.87 -7.46
C GLU A 100 -1.86 6.11 -7.16
N LEU A 101 -2.52 5.17 -6.49
CA LEU A 101 -3.93 5.31 -6.09
C LEU A 101 -4.13 6.42 -5.06
N LYS A 102 -3.22 6.56 -4.11
CA LYS A 102 -3.23 7.66 -3.14
C LYS A 102 -3.09 9.01 -3.85
N ASP A 103 -2.13 9.12 -4.75
CA ASP A 103 -1.92 10.34 -5.54
C ASP A 103 -3.15 10.67 -6.38
N HIS A 104 -3.79 9.68 -6.97
CA HIS A 104 -5.03 9.85 -7.73
C HIS A 104 -6.20 10.35 -6.85
N LEU A 105 -6.30 9.91 -5.60
CA LEU A 105 -7.28 10.45 -4.66
C LEU A 105 -7.00 11.90 -4.30
N ILE A 106 -5.75 12.27 -4.10
CA ILE A 106 -5.35 13.66 -3.82
C ILE A 106 -5.67 14.55 -5.02
N ASP A 107 -5.36 14.10 -6.23
CA ASP A 107 -5.73 14.78 -7.47
C ASP A 107 -7.25 14.92 -7.62
N THR A 108 -8.01 13.90 -7.28
CA THR A 108 -9.47 13.93 -7.26
C THR A 108 -9.99 14.99 -6.30
N ALA A 109 -9.41 15.11 -5.11
CA ALA A 109 -9.76 16.15 -4.15
C ALA A 109 -9.48 17.55 -4.71
N ALA A 110 -8.33 17.76 -5.34
CA ALA A 110 -7.99 19.04 -5.97
C ALA A 110 -8.95 19.38 -7.12
N GLN A 111 -9.26 18.43 -7.98
CA GLN A 111 -10.22 18.60 -9.08
C GLN A 111 -11.63 18.90 -8.57
N ALA A 112 -12.04 18.25 -7.48
CA ALA A 112 -13.34 18.49 -6.84
C ALA A 112 -13.47 19.91 -6.32
N VAL A 113 -12.43 20.45 -5.67
CA VAL A 113 -12.39 21.84 -5.21
C VAL A 113 -12.50 22.81 -6.38
N THR A 114 -11.77 22.57 -7.46
CA THR A 114 -11.81 23.38 -8.68
C THR A 114 -13.19 23.32 -9.34
N ALA A 115 -13.76 22.12 -9.46
CA ALA A 115 -15.10 21.93 -10.03
C ALA A 115 -16.17 22.66 -9.23
N PHE A 116 -16.07 22.68 -7.90
CA PHE A 116 -16.98 23.47 -7.06
C PHE A 116 -16.90 24.95 -7.34
N LYS A 117 -15.69 25.49 -7.41
CA LYS A 117 -15.46 26.93 -7.67
C LYS A 117 -15.98 27.36 -9.04
N GLU A 118 -15.87 26.51 -10.05
CA GLU A 118 -16.25 26.83 -11.42
C GLU A 118 -17.71 26.51 -11.74
N LYS A 119 -18.24 25.40 -11.24
CA LYS A 119 -19.53 24.84 -11.66
C LYS A 119 -20.47 24.46 -10.52
N GLY A 120 -20.03 24.53 -9.27
CA GLY A 120 -20.83 24.29 -8.09
C GLY A 120 -20.85 22.84 -7.60
N ARG A 121 -21.76 22.58 -6.65
CA ARG A 121 -21.83 21.34 -5.87
C ARG A 121 -22.06 20.07 -6.70
N GLU A 122 -22.93 20.13 -7.69
CA GLU A 122 -23.28 18.96 -8.50
C GLU A 122 -22.08 18.45 -9.30
N GLU A 123 -21.31 19.34 -9.88
CA GLU A 123 -20.11 18.98 -10.62
C GLU A 123 -19.01 18.46 -9.70
N MET A 124 -18.84 19.08 -8.53
CA MET A 124 -17.95 18.55 -7.48
C MET A 124 -18.31 17.12 -7.12
N ASN A 125 -19.60 16.83 -6.87
CA ASN A 125 -20.07 15.49 -6.54
C ASN A 125 -19.81 14.49 -7.67
N ARG A 126 -20.00 14.90 -8.93
CA ARG A 126 -19.69 14.06 -10.11
C ARG A 126 -18.22 13.69 -10.18
N VAL A 127 -17.33 14.67 -9.98
CA VAL A 127 -15.87 14.46 -9.96
C VAL A 127 -15.49 13.49 -8.85
N LEU A 128 -16.03 13.67 -7.65
CA LEU A 128 -15.78 12.80 -6.51
C LEU A 128 -16.24 11.37 -6.76
N GLN A 129 -17.47 11.17 -7.19
CA GLN A 129 -18.00 9.83 -7.46
C GLN A 129 -17.20 9.10 -8.52
N LYS A 130 -16.82 9.78 -9.60
CA LYS A 130 -16.01 9.20 -10.67
C LYS A 130 -14.61 8.83 -10.17
N GLY A 131 -13.96 9.72 -9.42
CA GLY A 131 -12.61 9.49 -8.88
C GLY A 131 -12.58 8.36 -7.85
N ILE A 132 -13.51 8.36 -6.90
CA ILE A 132 -13.62 7.33 -5.86
C ILE A 132 -13.93 5.97 -6.49
N SER A 133 -14.90 5.89 -7.40
CA SER A 133 -15.25 4.64 -8.09
C SER A 133 -14.09 4.09 -8.91
N GLY A 134 -13.33 4.95 -9.57
CA GLY A 134 -12.13 4.56 -10.31
C GLY A 134 -11.07 3.95 -9.41
N VAL A 135 -10.80 4.58 -8.27
CA VAL A 135 -9.86 4.08 -7.28
C VAL A 135 -10.33 2.77 -6.65
N GLN A 136 -11.60 2.66 -6.29
CA GLN A 136 -12.17 1.44 -5.71
C GLN A 136 -12.07 0.25 -6.67
N SER A 137 -12.30 0.47 -7.96
CA SER A 137 -12.17 -0.57 -8.99
C SER A 137 -10.74 -1.12 -9.08
N VAL A 138 -9.73 -0.24 -9.09
CA VAL A 138 -8.32 -0.65 -9.12
C VAL A 138 -7.89 -1.26 -7.80
N LEU A 139 -8.39 -0.74 -6.68
CA LEU A 139 -8.11 -1.24 -5.34
C LEU A 139 -8.60 -2.68 -5.15
N SER A 140 -9.74 -3.04 -5.73
CA SER A 140 -10.23 -4.42 -5.76
C SER A 140 -9.23 -5.37 -6.43
N GLY A 141 -8.64 -4.98 -7.55
CA GLY A 141 -7.56 -5.74 -8.21
C GLY A 141 -6.28 -5.83 -7.36
N CYS A 142 -5.92 -4.76 -6.67
CA CYS A 142 -4.81 -4.77 -5.73
C CYS A 142 -5.05 -5.73 -4.55
N ARG A 143 -6.27 -5.78 -4.04
CA ARG A 143 -6.69 -6.71 -2.98
C ARG A 143 -6.52 -8.18 -3.41
N GLU A 144 -6.95 -8.52 -4.61
CA GLU A 144 -6.77 -9.88 -5.14
C GLU A 144 -5.30 -10.26 -5.24
N LYS A 145 -4.47 -9.37 -5.78
CA LYS A 145 -3.02 -9.56 -5.84
C LYS A 145 -2.38 -9.66 -4.46
N MET A 146 -2.89 -8.92 -3.49
CA MET A 146 -2.44 -8.98 -2.09
C MET A 146 -2.71 -10.36 -1.48
N VAL A 147 -3.89 -10.93 -1.73
CA VAL A 147 -4.23 -12.30 -1.30
C VAL A 147 -3.28 -13.32 -1.92
N ASP A 148 -2.97 -13.20 -3.22
CA ASP A 148 -2.02 -14.09 -3.90
C ASP A 148 -0.61 -13.99 -3.30
N VAL A 149 -0.15 -12.78 -3.03
CA VAL A 149 1.15 -12.53 -2.37
C VAL A 149 1.17 -13.13 -0.97
N LEU A 150 0.12 -12.92 -0.18
CA LEU A 150 0.00 -13.50 1.17
C LEU A 150 0.04 -15.03 1.13
N THR A 151 -0.69 -15.64 0.21
CA THR A 151 -0.69 -17.10 0.06
C THR A 151 0.70 -17.62 -0.30
N SER A 152 1.40 -16.97 -1.21
CA SER A 152 2.77 -17.32 -1.59
C SER A 152 3.77 -17.09 -0.46
N TYR A 153 3.58 -16.02 0.31
CA TYR A 153 4.38 -15.71 1.48
C TYR A 153 4.21 -16.74 2.59
N GLU A 154 2.99 -17.17 2.87
CA GLU A 154 2.69 -18.23 3.85
C GLU A 154 3.34 -19.56 3.45
N LYS A 155 3.25 -19.95 2.19
CA LYS A 155 3.92 -21.17 1.69
C LYS A 155 5.43 -21.09 1.84
N THR A 156 6.02 -19.93 1.54
CA THR A 156 7.47 -19.72 1.68
C THR A 156 7.87 -19.70 3.16
N ALA A 157 7.10 -19.08 4.03
CA ALA A 157 7.33 -19.08 5.48
C ALA A 157 7.30 -20.51 6.05
N ASN A 158 6.33 -21.35 5.66
CA ASN A 158 6.25 -22.73 6.07
C ASN A 158 7.46 -23.57 5.61
N GLN A 159 7.98 -23.31 4.42
CA GLN A 159 9.20 -23.94 3.92
C GLN A 159 10.44 -23.52 4.72
N ILE A 160 10.51 -22.26 5.14
CA ILE A 160 11.57 -21.74 5.97
C ILE A 160 11.51 -22.32 7.39
N ASP A 161 10.32 -22.41 7.99
CA ASP A 161 10.11 -23.03 9.31
C ASP A 161 10.58 -24.49 9.34
N SER A 162 10.50 -25.19 8.21
CA SER A 162 11.03 -26.56 8.10
C SER A 162 12.56 -26.62 8.15
N ILE A 163 13.27 -25.51 7.96
CA ILE A 163 14.73 -25.41 7.95
C ILE A 163 15.30 -25.11 9.34
N GLY A 164 14.55 -24.42 10.21
CA GLY A 164 14.99 -24.12 11.57
C GLY A 164 14.12 -23.15 12.35
N ASP A 165 14.28 -23.18 13.68
CA ASP A 165 13.52 -22.40 14.64
C ASP A 165 13.74 -20.87 14.54
N GLU A 166 14.79 -20.43 13.84
CA GLU A 166 15.13 -19.00 13.69
C GLU A 166 14.11 -18.21 12.87
N PHE A 167 13.23 -18.88 12.13
CA PHE A 167 12.23 -18.30 11.25
C PHE A 167 10.79 -18.35 11.78
N LYS A 168 10.56 -18.79 13.01
CA LYS A 168 9.21 -18.91 13.60
C LYS A 168 8.43 -17.60 13.68
N GLN A 169 9.11 -16.46 13.71
CA GLN A 169 8.47 -15.15 13.78
C GLN A 169 7.73 -14.77 12.48
N ILE A 170 8.15 -15.33 11.35
CA ILE A 170 7.54 -15.05 10.03
C ILE A 170 6.08 -15.55 9.98
N GLY A 171 5.80 -16.73 10.51
CA GLY A 171 4.44 -17.28 10.56
C GLY A 171 3.45 -16.41 11.34
N ASN A 172 3.90 -15.78 12.43
CA ASN A 172 3.07 -14.90 13.23
C ASN A 172 2.75 -13.56 12.50
N SER A 173 3.68 -13.03 11.74
CA SER A 173 3.49 -11.82 10.96
C SER A 173 2.50 -12.02 9.80
N VAL A 174 2.58 -13.16 9.12
CA VAL A 174 1.61 -13.55 8.08
C VAL A 174 0.19 -13.65 8.64
N ALA A 175 0.02 -14.27 9.81
CA ALA A 175 -1.28 -14.35 10.46
C ALA A 175 -1.86 -12.97 10.84
N ASN A 176 -1.01 -12.02 11.24
CA ASN A 176 -1.43 -10.66 11.57
C ASN A 176 -1.83 -9.85 10.32
N VAL A 177 -1.13 -10.04 9.21
CA VAL A 177 -1.47 -9.39 7.94
C VAL A 177 -2.79 -9.93 7.38
N GLY A 178 -3.03 -11.25 7.48
CA GLY A 178 -4.27 -11.88 7.03
C GLY A 178 -5.53 -11.45 7.79
N ARG A 179 -5.41 -10.97 9.03
CA ARG A 179 -6.55 -10.48 9.82
C ARG A 179 -7.01 -9.07 9.45
N LEU A 180 -6.20 -8.32 8.73
CA LEU A 180 -6.47 -6.93 8.35
C LEU A 180 -7.08 -6.81 6.94
N LEU A 181 -7.17 -7.90 6.20
CA LEU A 181 -7.79 -8.02 4.88
C LEU A 181 -9.17 -8.66 4.95
#